data_11e3e0ba8d627993669e84efdac30e01
#
_entry.id   11e3e0ba8d627993669e84efdac30e01
#
_cell.length_a   1.000
_cell.length_b   1.000
_cell.length_c   1.000
_cell.angle_alpha   90.00
_cell.angle_beta   90.00
_cell.angle_gamma   90.00
#
_symmetry.space_group_name_H-M   'P 1'
#
loop_
_entity.id
_entity.type
_entity.pdbx_description
1 polymer ?
#
loop_
_entity_poly.entity_id
_entity_poly.type
_entity_poly.pdbx_seq_one_letter_code
_entity_poly.pdbx_strand_id
1 'polypeptide(L)'
;VKSEKIIVYDNFNNSIQAVYNANPQKTSYEDALEIIEEIQNSIDHSGELEETSYSKTTGQLEFKSNFTKNEYMSSVNKIKEYIKEGDVMQVVLAQDFYKSFEGDSFELYSALRQINPSPYMYYLNLDECEVVGSSPEILVRLEDSNITLRPIAGTRKRGANEEEDKNNEKDLLNDPKEIAEHLM
;
A
#
# COMPACT_ATOMS: atom_id res chain seq x y z
N VAL A 1 3.41 13.54 6.74
CA VAL A 1 3.18 13.30 8.18
C VAL A 1 4.51 13.48 8.90
N LYS A 2 4.54 14.29 9.95
CA LYS A 2 5.69 14.36 10.87
C LYS A 2 5.32 13.58 12.12
N SER A 3 6.06 12.52 12.40
CA SER A 3 5.92 11.78 13.64
C SER A 3 7.09 12.11 14.56
N GLU A 4 6.77 12.44 15.80
CA GLU A 4 7.79 12.70 16.83
C GLU A 4 8.23 11.39 17.50
N LYS A 5 7.29 10.46 17.74
CA LYS A 5 7.55 9.15 18.36
C LYS A 5 7.42 8.06 17.30
N ILE A 6 8.43 7.22 17.15
CA ILE A 6 8.49 6.15 16.14
C ILE A 6 9.01 4.89 16.80
N ILE A 7 8.36 3.76 16.52
CA ILE A 7 8.86 2.43 16.85
C ILE A 7 9.25 1.76 15.53
N VAL A 8 10.49 1.30 15.44
CA VAL A 8 11.02 0.60 14.27
C VAL A 8 11.26 -0.85 14.62
N TYR A 9 10.62 -1.75 13.90
CA TYR A 9 10.92 -3.18 13.97
C TYR A 9 11.82 -3.56 12.79
N ASP A 10 13.06 -3.94 13.10
CA ASP A 10 14.03 -4.40 12.10
C ASP A 10 13.92 -5.93 11.96
N ASN A 11 13.32 -6.37 10.87
CA ASN A 11 13.14 -7.79 10.56
C ASN A 11 14.47 -8.52 10.29
N PHE A 12 15.50 -7.80 9.85
CA PHE A 12 16.80 -8.39 9.52
C PHE A 12 17.57 -8.71 10.79
N ASN A 13 17.63 -7.76 11.73
CA ASN A 13 18.33 -7.92 13.01
C ASN A 13 17.42 -8.46 14.13
N ASN A 14 16.13 -8.64 13.86
CA ASN A 14 15.10 -9.01 14.82
C ASN A 14 15.15 -8.14 16.09
N SER A 15 15.18 -6.83 15.88
CA SER A 15 15.29 -5.83 16.94
C SER A 15 14.21 -4.77 16.86
N ILE A 16 13.86 -4.20 18.01
CA ILE A 16 12.94 -3.06 18.11
C ILE A 16 13.73 -1.84 18.52
N GLN A 17 13.50 -0.71 17.89
CA GLN A 17 14.12 0.57 18.20
C GLN A 17 13.03 1.60 18.51
N ALA A 18 13.12 2.27 19.64
CA ALA A 18 12.34 3.43 19.96
C ALA A 18 13.09 4.70 19.54
N VAL A 19 12.46 5.54 18.75
CA VAL A 19 13.06 6.78 18.22
C VAL A 19 12.18 7.95 18.60
N TYR A 20 12.77 8.99 19.16
CA TYR A 20 12.11 10.25 19.42
C TYR A 20 12.80 11.41 18.69
N ASN A 21 12.06 12.07 17.79
CA ASN A 21 12.53 13.22 17.03
C ASN A 21 12.29 14.50 17.84
N ALA A 22 13.18 14.79 18.77
CA ALA A 22 13.08 15.95 19.63
C ALA A 22 13.35 17.28 18.88
N ASN A 23 12.58 18.31 19.21
CA ASN A 23 12.94 19.69 18.85
C ASN A 23 13.79 20.29 19.96
N PRO A 24 15.11 20.57 19.75
CA PRO A 24 16.01 21.05 20.78
C PRO A 24 15.61 22.40 21.41
N GLN A 25 14.72 23.15 20.74
CA GLN A 25 14.21 24.42 21.28
C GLN A 25 13.03 24.23 22.26
N LYS A 26 12.45 23.02 22.31
CA LYS A 26 11.24 22.72 23.11
C LYS A 26 11.45 21.60 24.12
N THR A 27 12.37 20.70 23.87
CA THR A 27 12.56 19.47 24.62
C THR A 27 14.02 19.37 25.04
N SER A 28 14.29 19.21 26.32
CA SER A 28 15.64 18.94 26.83
C SER A 28 16.09 17.52 26.49
N TYR A 29 17.36 17.22 26.67
CA TYR A 29 17.88 15.87 26.48
C TYR A 29 17.29 14.90 27.51
N GLU A 30 17.16 15.35 28.75
CA GLU A 30 16.58 14.58 29.85
C GLU A 30 15.11 14.23 29.57
N ASP A 31 14.28 15.22 29.17
CA ASP A 31 12.88 14.98 28.81
C ASP A 31 12.76 14.01 27.61
N ALA A 32 13.70 14.09 26.65
CA ALA A 32 13.71 13.19 25.50
C ALA A 32 14.01 11.73 25.91
N LEU A 33 14.90 11.53 26.90
CA LEU A 33 15.17 10.20 27.44
C LEU A 33 13.97 9.61 28.19
N GLU A 34 13.28 10.43 29.00
CA GLU A 34 12.05 10.00 29.69
C GLU A 34 11.00 9.52 28.69
N ILE A 35 10.81 10.25 27.58
CA ILE A 35 9.88 9.85 26.52
C ILE A 35 10.28 8.52 25.87
N ILE A 36 11.57 8.28 25.65
CA ILE A 36 12.04 6.99 25.10
C ILE A 36 11.80 5.86 26.10
N GLU A 37 12.03 6.07 27.37
CA GLU A 37 11.76 5.10 28.44
C GLU A 37 10.26 4.77 28.54
N GLU A 38 9.38 5.78 28.40
CA GLU A 38 7.93 5.54 28.32
C GLU A 38 7.55 4.65 27.14
N ILE A 39 8.14 4.88 25.95
CA ILE A 39 7.89 4.05 24.77
C ILE A 39 8.36 2.62 25.01
N GLN A 40 9.54 2.42 25.58
CA GLN A 40 10.10 1.09 25.91
C GLN A 40 9.20 0.36 26.91
N ASN A 41 8.81 1.02 27.99
CA ASN A 41 7.90 0.46 28.98
C ASN A 41 6.54 0.06 28.37
N SER A 42 6.03 0.85 27.43
CA SER A 42 4.79 0.55 26.70
C SER A 42 4.91 -0.70 25.83
N ILE A 43 6.08 -0.93 25.22
CA ILE A 43 6.36 -2.13 24.42
C ILE A 43 6.48 -3.36 25.34
N ASP A 44 7.22 -3.26 26.44
CA ASP A 44 7.50 -4.36 27.36
C ASP A 44 6.22 -4.82 28.12
N HIS A 45 5.26 -3.91 28.30
CA HIS A 45 3.99 -4.19 28.96
C HIS A 45 2.83 -4.41 27.98
N SER A 46 3.07 -4.39 26.67
CA SER A 46 2.07 -4.81 25.69
C SER A 46 1.81 -6.31 25.90
N GLY A 47 0.61 -6.64 26.38
CA GLY A 47 0.23 -8.02 26.69
C GLY A 47 0.32 -8.96 25.49
N GLU A 48 0.26 -10.26 25.77
CA GLU A 48 0.14 -11.27 24.70
C GLU A 48 -1.08 -10.94 23.84
N LEU A 49 -0.87 -10.82 22.53
CA LEU A 49 -1.96 -10.67 21.58
C LEU A 49 -2.84 -11.93 21.69
N GLU A 50 -4.11 -11.77 22.00
CA GLU A 50 -5.07 -12.87 21.89
C GLU A 50 -5.02 -13.39 20.45
N GLU A 51 -4.91 -14.71 20.29
CA GLU A 51 -5.00 -15.34 18.97
C GLU A 51 -6.33 -14.96 18.32
N THR A 52 -6.28 -14.10 17.32
CA THR A 52 -7.48 -13.69 16.60
C THR A 52 -8.02 -14.86 15.79
N SER A 53 -9.15 -15.40 16.22
CA SER A 53 -9.88 -16.42 15.48
C SER A 53 -10.67 -15.75 14.33
N TYR A 54 -10.15 -15.81 13.13
CA TYR A 54 -10.86 -15.29 11.95
C TYR A 54 -12.17 -16.08 11.73
N SER A 55 -13.30 -15.41 11.89
CA SER A 55 -14.58 -16.00 11.51
C SER A 55 -14.69 -16.01 9.99
N LYS A 56 -14.80 -17.21 9.39
CA LYS A 56 -15.06 -17.33 7.96
C LYS A 56 -16.49 -16.87 7.66
N THR A 57 -16.63 -15.70 7.08
CA THR A 57 -17.91 -15.27 6.53
C THR A 57 -18.18 -16.08 5.27
N THR A 58 -19.06 -17.07 5.37
CA THR A 58 -19.52 -17.91 4.24
C THR A 58 -20.72 -17.26 3.56
N GLY A 59 -20.53 -16.17 2.85
CA GLY A 59 -21.61 -15.50 2.11
C GLY A 59 -21.09 -14.84 0.84
N GLN A 60 -21.95 -14.74 -0.17
CA GLN A 60 -21.63 -13.97 -1.36
C GLN A 60 -21.51 -12.49 -0.95
N LEU A 61 -20.31 -11.92 -1.14
CA LEU A 61 -20.02 -10.54 -0.79
C LEU A 61 -20.63 -9.62 -1.88
N GLU A 62 -21.76 -9.00 -1.58
CA GLU A 62 -22.32 -7.97 -2.47
C GLU A 62 -21.72 -6.61 -2.13
N PHE A 63 -21.02 -6.03 -3.12
CA PHE A 63 -20.53 -4.67 -3.06
C PHE A 63 -21.48 -3.74 -3.80
N LYS A 64 -21.73 -2.57 -3.22
CA LYS A 64 -22.34 -1.45 -3.92
C LYS A 64 -21.25 -0.65 -4.62
N SER A 65 -21.60 0.01 -5.73
CA SER A 65 -20.67 0.86 -6.47
C SER A 65 -21.33 2.18 -6.82
N ASN A 66 -20.51 3.23 -6.99
CA ASN A 66 -20.95 4.52 -7.52
C ASN A 66 -21.17 4.52 -9.05
N PHE A 67 -20.76 3.45 -9.75
CA PHE A 67 -21.02 3.23 -11.17
C PHE A 67 -21.79 1.94 -11.40
N THR A 68 -22.70 1.95 -12.37
CA THR A 68 -23.12 0.72 -13.03
C THR A 68 -22.04 0.29 -14.05
N LYS A 69 -22.05 -0.97 -14.45
CA LYS A 69 -21.14 -1.49 -15.49
C LYS A 69 -21.21 -0.66 -16.78
N ASN A 70 -22.44 -0.29 -17.23
CA ASN A 70 -22.64 0.43 -18.48
C ASN A 70 -22.13 1.88 -18.39
N GLU A 71 -22.34 2.56 -17.28
CA GLU A 71 -21.83 3.91 -17.05
C GLU A 71 -20.29 3.92 -17.03
N TYR A 72 -19.67 2.94 -16.35
CA TYR A 72 -18.21 2.81 -16.33
C TYR A 72 -17.65 2.58 -17.74
N MET A 73 -18.23 1.65 -18.50
CA MET A 73 -17.83 1.38 -19.89
C MET A 73 -18.01 2.60 -20.80
N SER A 74 -19.11 3.35 -20.63
CA SER A 74 -19.34 4.60 -21.37
C SER A 74 -18.29 5.66 -21.06
N SER A 75 -17.93 5.81 -19.77
CA SER A 75 -16.89 6.74 -19.33
C SER A 75 -15.52 6.36 -19.89
N VAL A 76 -15.16 5.07 -19.93
CA VAL A 76 -13.93 4.59 -20.56
C VAL A 76 -13.92 4.95 -22.06
N ASN A 77 -15.02 4.75 -22.78
CA ASN A 77 -15.10 5.09 -24.20
C ASN A 77 -14.93 6.60 -24.43
N LYS A 78 -15.53 7.43 -23.58
CA LYS A 78 -15.38 8.89 -23.65
C LYS A 78 -13.92 9.32 -23.42
N ILE A 79 -13.22 8.71 -22.44
CA ILE A 79 -11.79 8.96 -22.19
C ILE A 79 -10.95 8.58 -23.42
N LYS A 80 -11.26 7.46 -24.08
CA LYS A 80 -10.57 7.04 -25.30
C LYS A 80 -10.70 8.06 -26.44
N GLU A 81 -11.82 8.77 -26.53
CA GLU A 81 -11.97 9.88 -27.50
C GLU A 81 -11.08 11.07 -27.10
N TYR A 82 -11.05 11.48 -25.83
CA TYR A 82 -10.13 12.52 -25.34
C TYR A 82 -8.65 12.21 -25.64
N ILE A 83 -8.24 10.94 -25.52
CA ILE A 83 -6.89 10.51 -25.89
C ILE A 83 -6.65 10.68 -27.40
N LYS A 84 -7.62 10.31 -28.26
CA LYS A 84 -7.52 10.45 -29.71
C LYS A 84 -7.46 11.92 -30.16
N GLU A 85 -8.18 12.79 -29.47
CA GLU A 85 -8.23 14.23 -29.71
C GLU A 85 -6.97 14.93 -29.20
N GLY A 86 -6.15 14.26 -28.39
CA GLY A 86 -4.92 14.79 -27.83
C GLY A 86 -5.10 15.63 -26.57
N ASP A 87 -6.28 15.58 -25.95
CA ASP A 87 -6.58 16.30 -24.71
C ASP A 87 -5.80 15.74 -23.51
N VAL A 88 -5.62 14.41 -23.50
CA VAL A 88 -4.89 13.69 -22.45
C VAL A 88 -4.08 12.53 -23.04
N MET A 89 -2.98 12.16 -22.43
CA MET A 89 -2.17 11.00 -22.82
C MET A 89 -2.64 9.73 -22.09
N GLN A 90 -3.02 9.86 -20.83
CA GLN A 90 -3.45 8.77 -19.96
C GLN A 90 -4.46 9.28 -18.94
N VAL A 91 -5.43 8.44 -18.58
CA VAL A 91 -6.38 8.72 -17.49
C VAL A 91 -6.60 7.45 -16.69
N VAL A 92 -6.54 7.57 -15.37
CA VAL A 92 -6.98 6.52 -14.45
C VAL A 92 -8.40 6.83 -13.98
N LEU A 93 -9.38 6.07 -14.50
CA LEU A 93 -10.77 6.20 -14.07
C LEU A 93 -11.00 5.45 -12.76
N ALA A 94 -11.34 6.18 -11.70
CA ALA A 94 -11.64 5.61 -10.41
C ALA A 94 -13.09 5.13 -10.30
N GLN A 95 -13.29 4.08 -9.54
CA GLN A 95 -14.59 3.53 -9.17
C GLN A 95 -14.57 3.13 -7.69
N ASP A 96 -15.59 3.54 -6.94
CA ASP A 96 -15.71 3.19 -5.53
C ASP A 96 -16.58 1.94 -5.37
N PHE A 97 -16.07 1.02 -4.55
CA PHE A 97 -16.82 -0.11 -4.05
C PHE A 97 -16.95 -0.01 -2.54
N TYR A 98 -18.14 -0.18 -2.03
CA TYR A 98 -18.40 -0.10 -0.60
C TYR A 98 -19.31 -1.20 -0.11
N LYS A 99 -19.07 -1.60 1.13
CA LYS A 99 -19.82 -2.62 1.85
C LYS A 99 -19.77 -2.31 3.34
N SER A 100 -20.84 -2.64 4.07
CA SER A 100 -20.78 -2.65 5.54
C SER A 100 -19.76 -3.66 6.01
N PHE A 101 -18.92 -3.26 6.95
CA PHE A 101 -17.89 -4.07 7.57
C PHE A 101 -18.07 -3.98 9.10
N GLU A 102 -18.19 -5.13 9.77
CA GLU A 102 -18.42 -5.22 11.22
C GLU A 102 -17.19 -5.77 11.96
N GLY A 103 -16.09 -6.01 11.25
CA GLY A 103 -14.84 -6.53 11.80
C GLY A 103 -13.89 -5.43 12.28
N ASP A 104 -12.81 -5.85 12.90
CA ASP A 104 -11.70 -4.98 13.23
C ASP A 104 -10.84 -4.70 11.98
N SER A 105 -10.48 -3.45 11.75
CA SER A 105 -9.72 -3.02 10.58
C SER A 105 -8.26 -3.45 10.63
N PHE A 106 -7.68 -3.64 11.82
CA PHE A 106 -6.34 -4.18 11.98
C PHE A 106 -6.30 -5.68 11.68
N GLU A 107 -7.37 -6.42 11.99
CA GLU A 107 -7.53 -7.80 11.54
C GLU A 107 -7.61 -7.89 10.01
N LEU A 108 -8.34 -6.95 9.38
CA LEU A 108 -8.38 -6.84 7.92
C LEU A 108 -6.99 -6.58 7.33
N TYR A 109 -6.21 -5.68 7.94
CA TYR A 109 -4.82 -5.45 7.55
C TYR A 109 -3.97 -6.71 7.67
N SER A 110 -4.11 -7.44 8.78
CA SER A 110 -3.37 -8.67 9.05
C SER A 110 -3.70 -9.78 8.04
N ALA A 111 -4.97 -9.92 7.69
CA ALA A 111 -5.43 -10.84 6.65
C ALA A 111 -4.89 -10.43 5.26
N LEU A 112 -4.96 -9.15 4.92
CA LEU A 112 -4.43 -8.62 3.66
C LEU A 112 -2.91 -8.90 3.52
N ARG A 113 -2.16 -8.72 4.61
CA ARG A 113 -0.72 -9.00 4.67
C ARG A 113 -0.39 -10.47 4.38
N GLN A 114 -1.26 -11.39 4.79
CA GLN A 114 -1.08 -12.82 4.53
C GLN A 114 -1.43 -13.21 3.09
N ILE A 115 -2.49 -12.61 2.54
CA ILE A 115 -3.03 -12.95 1.21
C ILE A 115 -2.24 -12.29 0.09
N ASN A 116 -1.88 -11.02 0.28
CA ASN A 116 -1.24 -10.18 -0.72
C ASN A 116 -0.12 -9.32 -0.11
N PRO A 117 0.98 -9.94 0.36
CA PRO A 117 2.10 -9.21 0.89
C PRO A 117 2.73 -8.34 -0.19
N SER A 118 3.01 -7.09 0.14
CA SER A 118 3.66 -6.16 -0.76
C SER A 118 4.73 -5.34 -0.04
N PRO A 119 5.68 -4.70 -0.76
CA PRO A 119 6.77 -3.95 -0.14
C PRO A 119 6.30 -2.76 0.72
N TYR A 120 5.12 -2.22 0.41
CA TYR A 120 4.58 -1.02 1.07
C TYR A 120 3.19 -1.31 1.63
N MET A 121 3.17 -2.01 2.75
CA MET A 121 1.94 -2.24 3.49
C MET A 121 1.76 -1.16 4.55
N TYR A 122 0.53 -0.69 4.74
CA TYR A 122 0.23 0.32 5.74
C TYR A 122 -1.15 0.14 6.36
N TYR A 123 -1.23 0.52 7.62
CA TYR A 123 -2.44 0.71 8.39
C TYR A 123 -2.38 2.09 9.04
N LEU A 124 -3.34 2.93 8.75
CA LEU A 124 -3.41 4.30 9.28
C LEU A 124 -4.73 4.46 10.02
N ASN A 125 -4.65 4.82 11.29
CA ASN A 125 -5.79 5.28 12.07
C ASN A 125 -5.76 6.82 12.07
N LEU A 126 -6.77 7.45 11.48
CA LEU A 126 -6.86 8.90 11.24
C LEU A 126 -8.04 9.53 11.99
N ASP A 127 -8.41 9.00 13.15
CA ASP A 127 -9.53 9.40 14.00
C ASP A 127 -10.91 9.23 13.34
N GLU A 128 -11.14 9.84 12.16
CA GLU A 128 -12.41 9.78 11.43
C GLU A 128 -12.53 8.55 10.52
N CYS A 129 -11.41 7.98 10.12
CA CYS A 129 -11.36 6.80 9.25
C CYS A 129 -10.06 6.01 9.44
N GLU A 130 -10.11 4.76 9.06
CA GLU A 130 -8.94 3.88 9.03
C GLU A 130 -8.63 3.49 7.59
N VAL A 131 -7.34 3.52 7.25
CA VAL A 131 -6.89 3.19 5.90
C VAL A 131 -5.98 1.98 5.94
N VAL A 132 -6.36 0.94 5.21
CA VAL A 132 -5.60 -0.30 5.05
C VAL A 132 -5.13 -0.40 3.61
N GLY A 133 -3.82 -0.61 3.41
CA GLY A 133 -3.29 -0.68 2.06
C GLY A 133 -2.15 -1.66 1.88
N SER A 134 -2.03 -2.15 0.64
CA SER A 134 -0.96 -3.01 0.16
C SER A 134 -0.51 -2.48 -1.21
N SER A 135 0.59 -1.73 -1.24
CA SER A 135 1.09 -1.10 -2.45
C SER A 135 2.38 -1.77 -2.95
N PRO A 136 2.46 -2.14 -4.22
CA PRO A 136 3.67 -2.72 -4.81
C PRO A 136 4.67 -1.65 -5.27
N GLU A 137 4.28 -0.39 -5.36
CA GLU A 137 4.99 0.64 -6.09
C GLU A 137 5.20 1.91 -5.27
N ILE A 138 6.35 2.55 -5.47
CA ILE A 138 6.65 3.88 -4.95
C ILE A 138 6.36 4.95 -6.02
N LEU A 139 5.86 6.10 -5.60
CA LEU A 139 5.78 7.26 -6.47
C LEU A 139 7.18 7.83 -6.74
N VAL A 140 7.92 8.10 -5.69
CA VAL A 140 9.31 8.60 -5.74
C VAL A 140 9.99 8.29 -4.40
N ARG A 141 11.26 7.91 -4.45
CA ARG A 141 12.11 7.69 -3.29
C ARG A 141 13.31 8.60 -3.35
N LEU A 142 13.58 9.30 -2.26
CA LEU A 142 14.77 10.16 -2.10
C LEU A 142 15.58 9.62 -0.93
N GLU A 143 16.82 9.18 -1.21
CA GLU A 143 17.79 8.73 -0.20
C GLU A 143 19.15 9.28 -0.55
N ASP A 144 19.83 9.89 0.41
CA ASP A 144 21.20 10.44 0.25
C ASP A 144 21.36 11.30 -1.01
N SER A 145 20.37 12.13 -1.33
CA SER A 145 20.29 12.96 -2.54
C SER A 145 20.10 12.19 -3.85
N ASN A 146 19.89 10.88 -3.80
CA ASN A 146 19.54 10.07 -4.96
C ASN A 146 18.02 9.93 -5.08
N ILE A 147 17.50 10.24 -6.26
CA ILE A 147 16.08 10.07 -6.57
C ILE A 147 15.91 8.76 -7.34
N THR A 148 15.03 7.90 -6.85
CA THR A 148 14.68 6.62 -7.47
C THR A 148 13.22 6.62 -7.86
N LEU A 149 12.94 6.30 -9.11
CA LEU A 149 11.62 5.98 -9.65
C LEU A 149 11.62 4.50 -10.03
N ARG A 150 10.51 3.83 -9.79
CA ARG A 150 10.35 2.41 -10.16
C ARG A 150 8.93 2.18 -10.67
N PRO A 151 8.62 2.73 -11.87
CA PRO A 151 7.30 2.55 -12.47
C PRO A 151 7.04 1.09 -12.82
N ILE A 152 5.83 0.63 -12.54
CA ILE A 152 5.33 -0.69 -12.94
C ILE A 152 4.26 -0.44 -14.00
N ALA A 153 4.51 -0.89 -15.24
CA ALA A 153 3.55 -0.78 -16.34
C ALA A 153 2.76 -2.09 -16.48
N GLY A 154 2.94 -2.83 -17.55
CA GLY A 154 2.22 -4.06 -17.80
C GLY A 154 2.71 -5.27 -17.00
N THR A 155 1.91 -6.31 -17.02
CA THR A 155 2.22 -7.58 -16.35
C THR A 155 1.88 -8.77 -17.24
N ARG A 156 2.54 -9.88 -16.98
CA ARG A 156 2.23 -11.21 -17.56
C ARG A 156 2.13 -12.22 -16.42
N LYS A 157 1.37 -13.29 -16.67
CA LYS A 157 1.35 -14.42 -15.74
C LYS A 157 2.72 -15.07 -15.69
N ARG A 158 3.09 -15.60 -14.52
CA ARG A 158 4.28 -16.44 -14.42
C ARG A 158 4.07 -17.71 -15.25
N GLY A 159 5.13 -18.16 -15.92
CA GLY A 159 5.12 -19.40 -16.68
C GLY A 159 5.00 -20.62 -15.77
N ALA A 160 4.43 -21.71 -16.28
CA ALA A 160 4.38 -22.99 -15.58
C ALA A 160 5.78 -23.65 -15.46
N ASN A 161 6.73 -23.20 -16.27
CA ASN A 161 8.13 -23.61 -16.28
C ASN A 161 9.02 -22.45 -16.73
N GLU A 162 10.35 -22.62 -16.62
CA GLU A 162 11.33 -21.56 -16.91
C GLU A 162 11.30 -21.09 -18.38
N GLU A 163 11.04 -21.98 -19.32
CA GLU A 163 10.97 -21.63 -20.75
C GLU A 163 9.75 -20.76 -21.05
N GLU A 164 8.58 -21.14 -20.53
CA GLU A 164 7.36 -20.36 -20.66
C GLU A 164 7.51 -18.99 -19.98
N ASP A 165 8.13 -18.94 -18.80
CA ASP A 165 8.35 -17.69 -18.06
C ASP A 165 9.25 -16.72 -18.84
N LYS A 166 10.33 -17.23 -19.46
CA LYS A 166 11.20 -16.45 -20.35
C LYS A 166 10.48 -15.97 -21.63
N ASN A 167 9.55 -16.73 -22.13
CA ASN A 167 8.75 -16.33 -23.29
C ASN A 167 7.76 -15.23 -22.91
N ASN A 168 7.10 -15.33 -21.74
CA ASN A 168 6.22 -14.29 -21.21
C ASN A 168 6.98 -12.98 -20.91
N GLU A 169 8.20 -13.06 -20.39
CA GLU A 169 9.09 -11.92 -20.21
C GLU A 169 9.40 -11.23 -21.55
N LYS A 170 9.78 -11.99 -22.58
CA LYS A 170 10.05 -11.44 -23.90
C LYS A 170 8.82 -10.81 -24.55
N ASP A 171 7.64 -11.44 -24.39
CA ASP A 171 6.38 -10.89 -24.87
C ASP A 171 6.08 -9.55 -24.20
N LEU A 172 6.23 -9.46 -22.86
CA LEU A 172 6.04 -8.22 -22.11
C LEU A 172 6.99 -7.11 -22.58
N LEU A 173 8.27 -7.41 -22.73
CA LEU A 173 9.29 -6.44 -23.12
C LEU A 173 9.18 -5.96 -24.59
N ASN A 174 8.47 -6.71 -25.43
CA ASN A 174 8.27 -6.36 -26.83
C ASN A 174 6.86 -5.83 -27.16
N ASP A 175 5.97 -5.77 -26.16
CA ASP A 175 4.61 -5.28 -26.35
C ASP A 175 4.63 -3.73 -26.52
N PRO A 176 4.22 -3.20 -27.68
CA PRO A 176 4.29 -1.75 -27.95
C PRO A 176 3.43 -0.92 -26.99
N LYS A 177 2.31 -1.47 -26.52
CA LYS A 177 1.42 -0.80 -25.56
C LYS A 177 2.12 -0.67 -24.20
N GLU A 178 2.72 -1.76 -23.72
CA GLU A 178 3.41 -1.78 -22.43
C GLU A 178 4.66 -0.90 -22.46
N ILE A 179 5.37 -0.86 -23.58
CA ILE A 179 6.51 0.05 -23.80
C ILE A 179 6.05 1.50 -23.76
N ALA A 180 4.95 1.84 -24.43
CA ALA A 180 4.41 3.20 -24.45
C ALA A 180 3.98 3.66 -23.05
N GLU A 181 3.34 2.80 -22.27
CA GLU A 181 2.95 3.06 -20.89
C GLU A 181 4.17 3.28 -19.98
N HIS A 182 5.21 2.45 -20.14
CA HIS A 182 6.45 2.58 -19.36
C HIS A 182 7.20 3.88 -19.67
N LEU A 183 7.19 4.34 -20.92
CA LEU A 183 7.86 5.59 -21.33
C LEU A 183 7.12 6.86 -20.90
N MET A 184 5.80 6.79 -20.66
CA MET A 184 5.00 7.90 -20.13
C MET A 184 5.30 8.19 -18.68
#